data_1b298cea9433353a6e25c30218b48e51
#
_entry.id   1b298cea9433353a6e25c30218b48e51
#
_cell.length_a   1.000
_cell.length_b   1.000
_cell.length_c   1.000
_cell.angle_alpha   90.00
_cell.angle_beta   90.00
_cell.angle_gamma   90.00
#
_symmetry.space_group_name_H-M   'P 1'
#
loop_
_entity.id
_entity.type
_entity.pdbx_description
1 polymer ?
#
loop_
_entity_poly.entity_id
_entity_poly.type
_entity_poly.pdbx_seq_one_letter_code
_entity_poly.pdbx_strand_id
1 'polypeptide(L)'
;LTACADHLDRFGGHRAAAGLSIRPEAIDAFAEAFAAHADAHLTDDQLRPLTVVDAAVPGSALTLGLAEELRRLAPFGLGNPGVTLLLPSCDLSDVAQTADGKHLRFRVRHRDRPAGSAIAFGLGRHADRARREVRHDVLFRLEENRWNGTVAPQLVVRQILETPERHESLREWLAEEFRKDSNARDATAQAIFDELGLEAGAPRRQLLESDGFRALLAEEPPAVAEAA
;
A
#
# COMPACT_ATOMS: atom_id res chain seq x y z
N LEU A 1 -7.89 27.05 -1.53
CA LEU A 1 -8.09 28.19 -0.61
C LEU A 1 -8.63 29.41 -1.35
N THR A 2 -8.16 29.72 -2.56
CA THR A 2 -8.63 30.90 -3.33
C THR A 2 -10.15 30.92 -3.51
N ALA A 3 -10.78 29.78 -3.77
CA ALA A 3 -12.24 29.67 -3.92
C ALA A 3 -13.03 29.96 -2.62
N CYS A 4 -12.36 29.90 -1.47
CA CYS A 4 -12.96 30.13 -0.16
C CYS A 4 -12.37 31.35 0.55
N ALA A 5 -11.78 32.30 -0.21
CA ALA A 5 -11.04 33.44 0.32
C ALA A 5 -11.89 34.34 1.23
N ASP A 6 -13.18 34.44 0.95
CA ASP A 6 -14.12 35.31 1.71
C ASP A 6 -14.27 34.92 3.19
N HIS A 7 -13.90 33.66 3.52
CA HIS A 7 -13.93 33.14 4.88
C HIS A 7 -12.59 33.28 5.61
N LEU A 8 -11.52 33.78 4.92
CA LEU A 8 -10.16 33.75 5.42
C LEU A 8 -9.62 35.19 5.63
N ASP A 9 -8.92 35.41 6.73
CA ASP A 9 -8.21 36.64 6.95
C ASP A 9 -6.94 36.73 6.09
N ARG A 10 -6.25 35.60 5.94
CA ARG A 10 -5.03 35.48 5.14
C ARG A 10 -4.78 34.02 4.78
N PHE A 11 -4.27 33.79 3.59
CA PHE A 11 -3.80 32.45 3.17
C PHE A 11 -2.66 32.59 2.17
N GLY A 12 -1.89 31.52 2.02
CA GLY A 12 -0.80 31.42 1.05
C GLY A 12 -0.12 30.06 1.10
N GLY A 13 0.72 29.79 0.11
CA GLY A 13 1.44 28.53 0.02
C GLY A 13 1.66 28.07 -1.40
N HIS A 14 1.97 26.79 -1.54
CA HIS A 14 2.23 26.11 -2.80
C HIS A 14 1.19 25.01 -3.04
N ARG A 15 1.22 24.42 -4.23
CA ARG A 15 0.31 23.32 -4.61
C ARG A 15 0.27 22.16 -3.61
N ALA A 16 1.40 21.86 -2.94
CA ALA A 16 1.53 20.72 -2.02
C ALA A 16 1.33 21.10 -0.54
N ALA A 17 1.42 22.38 -0.18
CA ALA A 17 1.24 22.81 1.21
C ALA A 17 0.84 24.29 1.25
N ALA A 18 -0.20 24.59 1.99
CA ALA A 18 -0.69 25.96 2.18
C ALA A 18 -1.05 26.20 3.65
N GLY A 19 -0.91 27.45 4.09
CA GLY A 19 -1.33 27.92 5.40
C GLY A 19 -2.42 28.97 5.29
N LEU A 20 -3.20 29.12 6.34
CA LEU A 20 -4.25 30.12 6.42
C LEU A 20 -4.37 30.69 7.84
N SER A 21 -4.98 31.86 7.94
CA SER A 21 -5.47 32.44 9.18
C SER A 21 -6.97 32.67 9.03
N ILE A 22 -7.72 32.27 10.05
CA ILE A 22 -9.17 32.27 10.05
C ILE A 22 -9.67 32.66 11.46
N ARG A 23 -10.75 33.41 11.53
CA ARG A 23 -11.41 33.69 12.80
C ARG A 23 -12.21 32.48 13.25
N PRO A 24 -12.26 32.18 14.58
CA PRO A 24 -12.97 31.00 15.09
C PRO A 24 -14.41 30.90 14.61
N GLU A 25 -15.12 32.01 14.53
CA GLU A 25 -16.52 32.10 14.09
C GLU A 25 -16.71 31.82 12.59
N ALA A 26 -15.66 31.86 11.79
CA ALA A 26 -15.72 31.59 10.35
C ALA A 26 -15.35 30.12 10.00
N ILE A 27 -14.91 29.31 10.97
CA ILE A 27 -14.40 27.95 10.72
C ILE A 27 -15.46 27.07 10.07
N ASP A 28 -16.68 27.07 10.59
CA ASP A 28 -17.75 26.19 10.09
C ASP A 28 -18.15 26.56 8.66
N ALA A 29 -18.33 27.88 8.39
CA ALA A 29 -18.65 28.35 7.06
C ALA A 29 -17.52 28.08 6.04
N PHE A 30 -16.26 28.21 6.46
CA PHE A 30 -15.11 27.84 5.65
C PHE A 30 -15.09 26.33 5.36
N ALA A 31 -15.30 25.49 6.38
CA ALA A 31 -15.29 24.03 6.22
C ALA A 31 -16.37 23.57 5.23
N GLU A 32 -17.58 24.14 5.31
CA GLU A 32 -18.67 23.85 4.38
C GLU A 32 -18.34 24.28 2.94
N ALA A 33 -17.87 25.51 2.75
CA ALA A 33 -17.49 26.01 1.44
C ALA A 33 -16.30 25.24 0.83
N PHE A 34 -15.34 24.86 1.67
CA PHE A 34 -14.17 24.10 1.23
C PHE A 34 -14.54 22.67 0.82
N ALA A 35 -15.41 22.00 1.60
CA ALA A 35 -15.92 20.67 1.27
C ALA A 35 -16.72 20.71 -0.04
N ALA A 36 -17.66 21.65 -0.19
CA ALA A 36 -18.45 21.80 -1.42
C ALA A 36 -17.56 22.05 -2.66
N HIS A 37 -16.51 22.88 -2.50
CA HIS A 37 -15.56 23.10 -3.58
C HIS A 37 -14.75 21.84 -3.91
N ALA A 38 -14.33 21.07 -2.91
CA ALA A 38 -13.63 19.80 -3.10
C ALA A 38 -14.50 18.79 -3.84
N ASP A 39 -15.74 18.60 -3.39
CA ASP A 39 -16.69 17.66 -4.01
C ASP A 39 -17.00 18.01 -5.48
N ALA A 40 -17.02 19.30 -5.83
CA ALA A 40 -17.23 19.74 -7.19
C ALA A 40 -16.03 19.55 -8.13
N HIS A 41 -14.82 19.35 -7.59
CA HIS A 41 -13.57 19.34 -8.38
C HIS A 41 -12.71 18.10 -8.24
N LEU A 42 -12.96 17.25 -7.23
CA LEU A 42 -12.25 15.99 -7.05
C LEU A 42 -13.06 14.85 -7.65
N THR A 43 -12.38 13.96 -8.34
CA THR A 43 -12.95 12.71 -8.81
C THR A 43 -12.70 11.60 -7.78
N ASP A 44 -13.51 10.55 -7.82
CA ASP A 44 -13.33 9.38 -6.95
C ASP A 44 -11.92 8.79 -7.05
N ASP A 45 -11.34 8.77 -8.25
CA ASP A 45 -9.98 8.29 -8.47
C ASP A 45 -8.93 9.16 -7.76
N GLN A 46 -9.13 10.47 -7.72
CA GLN A 46 -8.23 11.39 -6.98
C GLN A 46 -8.36 11.24 -5.46
N LEU A 47 -9.47 10.73 -4.98
CA LEU A 47 -9.70 10.45 -3.55
C LEU A 47 -9.16 9.09 -3.10
N ARG A 48 -8.83 8.20 -4.05
CA ARG A 48 -8.24 6.90 -3.73
C ARG A 48 -6.77 7.04 -3.33
N PRO A 49 -6.37 6.65 -2.11
CA PRO A 49 -4.97 6.67 -1.73
C PRO A 49 -4.20 5.62 -2.52
N LEU A 50 -3.20 6.05 -3.28
CA LEU A 50 -2.29 5.17 -3.99
C LEU A 50 -1.04 4.91 -3.14
N THR A 51 -0.68 3.65 -3.00
CA THR A 51 0.59 3.24 -2.42
C THR A 51 1.43 2.55 -3.50
N VAL A 52 2.54 3.17 -3.85
CA VAL A 52 3.50 2.56 -4.78
C VAL A 52 4.27 1.46 -4.04
N VAL A 53 4.33 0.29 -4.64
CA VAL A 53 5.13 -0.86 -4.20
C VAL A 53 6.28 -1.02 -5.17
N ASP A 54 7.50 -0.97 -4.65
CA ASP A 54 8.71 -1.08 -5.49
C ASP A 54 9.03 -2.55 -5.84
N ALA A 55 8.74 -3.47 -4.92
CA ALA A 55 8.91 -4.91 -5.17
C ALA A 55 8.04 -5.77 -4.25
N ALA A 56 7.56 -6.89 -4.76
CA ALA A 56 7.05 -8.00 -3.95
C ALA A 56 8.19 -8.95 -3.61
N VAL A 57 8.31 -9.33 -2.33
CA VAL A 57 9.44 -10.15 -1.84
C VAL A 57 8.97 -11.33 -1.00
N PRO A 58 9.61 -12.49 -1.10
CA PRO A 58 9.32 -13.62 -0.22
C PRO A 58 9.91 -13.36 1.18
N GLY A 59 9.34 -13.98 2.21
CA GLY A 59 9.81 -13.85 3.59
C GLY A 59 11.27 -14.28 3.80
N SER A 60 11.77 -15.20 2.97
CA SER A 60 13.17 -15.66 3.00
C SER A 60 14.20 -14.58 2.57
N ALA A 61 13.75 -13.57 1.82
CA ALA A 61 14.61 -12.45 1.41
C ALA A 61 14.78 -11.38 2.50
N LEU A 62 13.99 -11.41 3.57
CA LEU A 62 13.99 -10.39 4.63
C LEU A 62 15.17 -10.55 5.58
N THR A 63 16.36 -10.37 5.06
CA THR A 63 17.63 -10.52 5.77
C THR A 63 18.22 -9.18 6.20
N LEU A 64 19.17 -9.20 7.13
CA LEU A 64 19.94 -8.02 7.49
C LEU A 64 20.73 -7.49 6.27
N GLY A 65 21.30 -8.38 5.46
CA GLY A 65 22.00 -8.01 4.23
C GLY A 65 21.12 -7.20 3.27
N LEU A 66 19.88 -7.62 3.05
CA LEU A 66 18.93 -6.84 2.23
C LEU A 66 18.64 -5.47 2.86
N ALA A 67 18.45 -5.38 4.18
CA ALA A 67 18.23 -4.10 4.85
C ALA A 67 19.42 -3.15 4.68
N GLU A 68 20.65 -3.66 4.77
CA GLU A 68 21.88 -2.91 4.53
C GLU A 68 22.00 -2.43 3.06
N GLU A 69 21.67 -3.28 2.10
CA GLU A 69 21.67 -2.92 0.67
C GLU A 69 20.65 -1.82 0.37
N LEU A 70 19.42 -1.96 0.87
CA LEU A 70 18.39 -0.95 0.69
C LEU A 70 18.79 0.40 1.32
N ARG A 71 19.47 0.37 2.46
CA ARG A 71 19.99 1.59 3.09
C ARG A 71 21.02 2.34 2.23
N ARG A 72 21.74 1.66 1.34
CA ARG A 72 22.69 2.29 0.42
C ARG A 72 22.04 3.19 -0.63
N LEU A 73 20.72 3.07 -0.84
CA LEU A 73 19.94 3.95 -1.70
C LEU A 73 19.67 5.33 -1.06
N ALA A 74 19.98 5.49 0.24
CA ALA A 74 19.85 6.78 0.93
C ALA A 74 20.81 7.86 0.35
N PRO A 75 20.51 9.17 0.53
CA PRO A 75 19.48 9.72 1.40
C PRO A 75 18.07 9.67 0.76
N PHE A 76 17.07 9.28 1.56
CA PHE A 76 15.68 9.28 1.14
C PHE A 76 15.02 10.65 1.39
N GLY A 77 14.10 11.04 0.51
CA GLY A 77 13.39 12.30 0.61
C GLY A 77 12.46 12.55 -0.58
N LEU A 78 12.11 13.81 -0.81
CA LEU A 78 11.32 14.22 -1.96
C LEU A 78 12.12 13.95 -3.25
N GLY A 79 11.61 13.10 -4.14
CA GLY A 79 12.30 12.68 -5.37
C GLY A 79 13.15 11.40 -5.24
N ASN A 80 13.43 10.93 -4.01
CA ASN A 80 14.01 9.62 -3.74
C ASN A 80 13.29 8.99 -2.54
N PRO A 81 12.05 8.51 -2.67
CA PRO A 81 11.31 7.92 -1.57
C PRO A 81 11.97 6.63 -1.09
N GLY A 82 11.81 6.33 0.19
CA GLY A 82 12.30 5.06 0.72
C GLY A 82 11.52 3.87 0.13
N VAL A 83 12.24 2.80 -0.16
CA VAL A 83 11.73 1.59 -0.81
C VAL A 83 10.59 0.98 0.00
N THR A 84 9.47 0.75 -0.65
CA THR A 84 8.29 0.08 -0.10
C THR A 84 8.19 -1.33 -0.67
N LEU A 85 8.28 -2.31 0.20
CA LEU A 85 8.18 -3.72 -0.15
C LEU A 85 6.79 -4.26 0.20
N LEU A 86 6.36 -5.26 -0.56
CA LEU A 86 5.16 -6.06 -0.29
C LEU A 86 5.58 -7.49 0.07
N LEU A 87 5.14 -7.97 1.23
CA LEU A 87 5.14 -9.39 1.55
C LEU A 87 3.71 -9.90 1.40
N PRO A 88 3.41 -10.67 0.35
CA PRO A 88 2.05 -11.15 0.11
C PRO A 88 1.74 -12.38 0.96
N SER A 89 0.47 -12.58 1.27
CA SER A 89 -0.10 -13.83 1.81
C SER A 89 0.66 -14.39 3.03
N CYS A 90 0.92 -13.56 4.04
CA CYS A 90 1.63 -13.93 5.25
C CYS A 90 0.69 -14.08 6.46
N ASP A 91 1.15 -14.81 7.47
CA ASP A 91 0.48 -14.94 8.77
C ASP A 91 1.07 -13.94 9.76
N LEU A 92 0.21 -13.35 10.58
CA LEU A 92 0.61 -12.47 11.67
C LEU A 92 0.38 -13.19 13.01
N SER A 93 1.38 -13.13 13.89
CA SER A 93 1.30 -13.70 15.24
C SER A 93 1.83 -12.73 16.30
N ASP A 94 1.52 -13.00 17.56
CA ASP A 94 1.96 -12.19 18.70
C ASP A 94 1.56 -10.71 18.55
N VAL A 95 0.39 -10.43 17.99
CA VAL A 95 -0.09 -9.07 17.71
C VAL A 95 -0.41 -8.36 19.02
N ALA A 96 0.42 -7.37 19.36
CA ALA A 96 0.30 -6.56 20.57
C ALA A 96 0.32 -5.06 20.23
N GLN A 97 -0.54 -4.31 20.92
CA GLN A 97 -0.46 -2.86 20.91
C GLN A 97 0.65 -2.38 21.87
N THR A 98 1.26 -1.25 21.54
CA THR A 98 2.13 -0.54 22.51
C THR A 98 1.33 -0.03 23.71
N ALA A 99 2.01 0.30 24.81
CA ALA A 99 1.34 0.72 26.05
C ALA A 99 0.41 1.93 25.88
N ASP A 100 0.71 2.81 24.92
CA ASP A 100 -0.12 3.96 24.56
C ASP A 100 -1.23 3.66 23.54
N GLY A 101 -1.35 2.38 23.11
CA GLY A 101 -2.33 1.92 22.14
C GLY A 101 -2.14 2.42 20.70
N LYS A 102 -1.10 3.23 20.43
CA LYS A 102 -0.94 3.89 19.13
C LYS A 102 -0.31 3.03 18.05
N HIS A 103 0.52 2.07 18.43
CA HIS A 103 1.31 1.27 17.49
C HIS A 103 1.05 -0.22 17.67
N LEU A 104 1.36 -1.02 16.66
CA LEU A 104 1.32 -2.48 16.75
C LEU A 104 2.74 -3.05 16.65
N ARG A 105 2.95 -4.13 17.38
CA ARG A 105 4.10 -5.03 17.22
C ARG A 105 3.58 -6.43 16.97
N PHE A 106 4.21 -7.16 16.06
CA PHE A 106 3.83 -8.53 15.72
C PHE A 106 4.99 -9.28 15.09
N ARG A 107 4.82 -10.58 14.97
CA ARG A 107 5.71 -11.44 14.18
C ARG A 107 5.04 -11.80 12.87
N VAL A 108 5.85 -11.92 11.82
CA VAL A 108 5.41 -12.28 10.49
C VAL A 108 5.96 -13.66 10.14
N ARG A 109 5.12 -14.51 9.59
CA ARG A 109 5.48 -15.81 9.02
C ARG A 109 5.04 -15.83 7.54
N HIS A 110 5.85 -16.43 6.72
CA HIS A 110 5.56 -16.61 5.30
C HIS A 110 5.90 -18.05 4.90
N ARG A 111 4.94 -18.76 4.32
CA ARG A 111 5.08 -20.20 3.97
C ARG A 111 5.60 -21.02 5.16
N ASP A 112 4.93 -20.89 6.30
CA ASP A 112 5.22 -21.58 7.56
C ASP A 112 6.62 -21.32 8.17
N ARG A 113 7.39 -20.38 7.62
CA ARG A 113 8.69 -19.97 8.15
C ARG A 113 8.64 -18.58 8.77
N PRO A 114 9.39 -18.33 9.85
CA PRO A 114 9.54 -16.97 10.37
C PRO A 114 10.13 -16.04 9.29
N ALA A 115 9.48 -14.90 9.08
CA ALA A 115 9.92 -13.88 8.14
C ALA A 115 10.50 -12.63 8.83
N GLY A 116 10.16 -12.39 10.11
CA GLY A 116 10.73 -11.30 10.88
C GLY A 116 9.81 -10.73 11.95
N SER A 117 10.31 -9.71 12.66
CA SER A 117 9.54 -8.89 13.56
C SER A 117 9.08 -7.61 12.86
N ALA A 118 7.90 -7.13 13.23
CA ALA A 118 7.28 -5.96 12.62
C ALA A 118 6.86 -4.94 13.67
N ILE A 119 6.98 -3.67 13.29
CA ILE A 119 6.42 -2.51 14.00
C ILE A 119 5.55 -1.72 13.03
N ALA A 120 4.34 -1.38 13.43
CA ALA A 120 3.38 -0.61 12.64
C ALA A 120 3.01 0.67 13.40
N PHE A 121 3.71 1.75 13.08
CA PHE A 121 3.49 3.05 13.73
C PHE A 121 2.12 3.63 13.32
N GLY A 122 1.37 4.13 14.30
CA GLY A 122 0.06 4.74 14.09
C GLY A 122 -1.08 3.76 13.74
N LEU A 123 -0.79 2.45 13.66
CA LEU A 123 -1.76 1.44 13.27
C LEU A 123 -2.41 0.72 14.47
N GLY A 124 -2.29 1.22 15.69
CA GLY A 124 -2.86 0.60 16.89
C GLY A 124 -4.37 0.32 16.77
N ARG A 125 -5.13 1.24 16.13
CA ARG A 125 -6.57 1.08 15.87
C ARG A 125 -6.93 -0.13 14.98
N HIS A 126 -5.97 -0.70 14.26
CA HIS A 126 -6.15 -1.85 13.37
C HIS A 126 -5.77 -3.19 14.02
N ALA A 127 -5.62 -3.22 15.36
CA ALA A 127 -5.22 -4.43 16.10
C ALA A 127 -6.16 -5.61 15.84
N ASP A 128 -7.48 -5.38 15.82
CA ASP A 128 -8.45 -6.45 15.61
C ASP A 128 -8.36 -7.02 14.20
N ARG A 129 -8.13 -6.18 13.20
CA ARG A 129 -7.87 -6.62 11.82
C ARG A 129 -6.62 -7.48 11.75
N ALA A 130 -5.53 -7.04 12.35
CA ALA A 130 -4.25 -7.77 12.36
C ALA A 130 -4.31 -9.11 13.14
N ARG A 131 -5.30 -9.30 14.03
CA ARG A 131 -5.53 -10.54 14.79
C ARG A 131 -6.44 -11.53 14.08
N ARG A 132 -7.05 -11.15 12.96
CA ARG A 132 -7.93 -12.08 12.23
C ARG A 132 -7.11 -13.25 11.70
N GLU A 133 -7.67 -14.45 11.79
CA GLU A 133 -7.07 -15.70 11.29
C GLU A 133 -7.27 -15.81 9.77
N VAL A 134 -6.75 -14.83 9.03
CA VAL A 134 -6.72 -14.78 7.58
C VAL A 134 -5.32 -14.44 7.12
N ARG A 135 -4.99 -14.74 5.87
CA ARG A 135 -3.74 -14.28 5.27
C ARG A 135 -3.75 -12.77 5.10
N HIS A 136 -2.59 -12.17 5.29
CA HIS A 136 -2.41 -10.72 5.17
C HIS A 136 -1.32 -10.40 4.16
N ASP A 137 -1.53 -9.30 3.45
CA ASP A 137 -0.50 -8.64 2.67
C ASP A 137 0.06 -7.48 3.48
N VAL A 138 1.36 -7.44 3.65
CA VAL A 138 2.02 -6.42 4.47
C VAL A 138 2.89 -5.53 3.60
N LEU A 139 2.61 -4.24 3.59
CA LEU A 139 3.44 -3.22 2.96
C LEU A 139 4.35 -2.60 4.02
N PHE A 140 5.64 -2.57 3.76
CA PHE A 140 6.63 -2.18 4.76
C PHE A 140 7.91 -1.62 4.13
N ARG A 141 8.72 -0.98 4.97
CA ARG A 141 10.15 -0.77 4.72
C ARG A 141 10.94 -1.78 5.53
N LEU A 142 11.98 -2.33 4.95
CA LEU A 142 12.90 -3.19 5.69
C LEU A 142 14.03 -2.33 6.24
N GLU A 143 14.18 -2.29 7.57
CA GLU A 143 15.14 -1.46 8.27
C GLU A 143 15.98 -2.28 9.25
N GLU A 144 17.15 -1.78 9.62
CA GLU A 144 17.96 -2.33 10.70
C GLU A 144 17.39 -1.87 12.04
N ASN A 145 17.02 -2.80 12.89
CA ASN A 145 16.69 -2.51 14.28
C ASN A 145 17.89 -2.83 15.18
N ARG A 146 18.35 -1.82 15.92
CA ARG A 146 19.47 -1.93 16.88
C ARG A 146 18.91 -1.82 18.30
N TRP A 147 18.85 -2.95 18.98
CA TRP A 147 18.31 -3.02 20.33
C TRP A 147 19.18 -3.92 21.22
N ASN A 148 19.56 -3.42 22.42
CA ASN A 148 20.38 -4.15 23.40
C ASN A 148 21.62 -4.85 22.80
N GLY A 149 22.33 -4.16 21.90
CA GLY A 149 23.53 -4.69 21.24
C GLY A 149 23.27 -5.68 20.11
N THR A 150 22.01 -6.05 19.87
CA THR A 150 21.62 -6.91 18.75
C THR A 150 21.16 -6.07 17.55
N VAL A 151 21.62 -6.45 16.35
CA VAL A 151 21.16 -5.86 15.09
C VAL A 151 20.37 -6.92 14.33
N ALA A 152 19.14 -6.58 13.95
CA ALA A 152 18.26 -7.50 13.24
C ALA A 152 17.41 -6.75 12.19
N PRO A 153 16.99 -7.41 11.09
CA PRO A 153 16.04 -6.82 10.17
C PRO A 153 14.68 -6.67 10.85
N GLN A 154 14.02 -5.53 10.59
CA GLN A 154 12.68 -5.23 11.10
C GLN A 154 11.80 -4.69 9.98
N LEU A 155 10.57 -5.17 9.90
CA LEU A 155 9.55 -4.63 9.01
C LEU A 155 8.93 -3.40 9.68
N VAL A 156 9.19 -2.22 9.11
CA VAL A 156 8.49 -0.98 9.49
C VAL A 156 7.26 -0.86 8.62
N VAL A 157 6.13 -1.31 9.16
CA VAL A 157 4.89 -1.54 8.43
C VAL A 157 4.15 -0.23 8.17
N ARG A 158 3.70 -0.06 6.94
CA ARG A 158 2.89 1.06 6.48
C ARG A 158 1.41 0.70 6.36
N GLN A 159 1.14 -0.53 5.90
CA GLN A 159 -0.22 -0.99 5.68
C GLN A 159 -0.32 -2.50 5.88
N ILE A 160 -1.47 -2.93 6.40
CA ILE A 160 -1.86 -4.33 6.54
C ILE A 160 -3.18 -4.48 5.79
N LEU A 161 -3.21 -5.36 4.81
CA LEU A 161 -4.39 -5.69 4.01
C LEU A 161 -4.72 -7.16 4.22
N GLU A 162 -5.98 -7.50 4.20
CA GLU A 162 -6.38 -8.90 4.14
C GLU A 162 -6.21 -9.40 2.70
N THR A 163 -5.47 -10.48 2.51
CA THR A 163 -5.17 -11.03 1.18
C THR A 163 -6.44 -11.30 0.35
N PRO A 164 -7.53 -11.88 0.91
CA PRO A 164 -8.76 -12.08 0.14
C PRO A 164 -9.38 -10.77 -0.35
N GLU A 165 -9.42 -9.72 0.49
CA GLU A 165 -9.95 -8.41 0.08
C GLU A 165 -9.12 -7.78 -1.03
N ARG A 166 -7.79 -7.88 -0.95
CA ARG A 166 -6.90 -7.37 -2.00
C ARG A 166 -7.10 -8.11 -3.32
N HIS A 167 -7.24 -9.43 -3.28
CA HIS A 167 -7.48 -10.24 -4.48
C HIS A 167 -8.80 -9.84 -5.15
N GLU A 168 -9.87 -9.62 -4.38
CA GLU A 168 -11.15 -9.20 -4.93
C GLU A 168 -11.05 -7.84 -5.60
N SER A 169 -10.43 -6.84 -4.94
CA SER A 169 -10.21 -5.51 -5.51
C SER A 169 -9.35 -5.55 -6.77
N LEU A 170 -8.30 -6.39 -6.80
CA LEU A 170 -7.46 -6.58 -7.98
C LEU A 170 -8.25 -7.20 -9.14
N ARG A 171 -9.08 -8.20 -8.85
CA ARG A 171 -9.95 -8.83 -9.87
C ARG A 171 -10.93 -7.83 -10.47
N GLU A 172 -11.57 -7.03 -9.64
CA GLU A 172 -12.51 -6.00 -10.08
C GLU A 172 -11.82 -4.97 -10.98
N TRP A 173 -10.67 -4.45 -10.53
CA TRP A 173 -9.88 -3.49 -11.28
C TRP A 173 -9.42 -4.06 -12.63
N LEU A 174 -8.80 -5.25 -12.66
CA LEU A 174 -8.37 -5.88 -13.90
C LEU A 174 -9.54 -6.17 -14.85
N ALA A 175 -10.70 -6.57 -14.33
CA ALA A 175 -11.89 -6.80 -15.13
C ALA A 175 -12.46 -5.50 -15.71
N GLU A 176 -12.31 -4.37 -15.04
CA GLU A 176 -12.67 -3.04 -15.55
C GLU A 176 -11.70 -2.59 -16.64
N GLU A 177 -10.39 -2.69 -16.39
CA GLU A 177 -9.37 -2.35 -17.38
C GLU A 177 -9.49 -3.19 -18.66
N PHE A 178 -9.84 -4.47 -18.53
CA PHE A 178 -10.02 -5.35 -19.68
C PHE A 178 -11.17 -4.95 -20.59
N ARG A 179 -12.20 -4.23 -20.09
CA ARG A 179 -13.31 -3.71 -20.89
C ARG A 179 -12.95 -2.45 -21.68
N LYS A 180 -11.87 -1.77 -21.32
CA LYS A 180 -11.41 -0.56 -22.01
C LYS A 180 -10.72 -0.92 -23.32
N ASP A 181 -10.73 0.00 -24.28
CA ASP A 181 -9.87 -0.10 -25.45
C ASP A 181 -8.40 -0.12 -25.02
N SER A 182 -7.55 -0.87 -25.73
CA SER A 182 -6.14 -1.07 -25.38
C SER A 182 -5.36 0.25 -25.16
N ASN A 183 -5.68 1.29 -25.90
CA ASN A 183 -5.05 2.61 -25.79
C ASN A 183 -5.53 3.42 -24.56
N ALA A 184 -6.63 3.01 -23.92
CA ALA A 184 -7.21 3.67 -22.75
C ALA A 184 -6.96 2.90 -21.44
N ARG A 185 -6.27 1.76 -21.51
CA ARG A 185 -5.93 0.92 -20.34
C ARG A 185 -4.80 1.52 -19.53
N ASP A 186 -4.83 1.26 -18.24
CA ASP A 186 -3.67 1.47 -17.39
C ASP A 186 -2.48 0.65 -17.89
N ALA A 187 -1.28 1.25 -17.88
CA ALA A 187 -0.08 0.61 -18.41
C ALA A 187 0.31 -0.67 -17.64
N THR A 188 0.04 -0.71 -16.33
CA THR A 188 0.30 -1.89 -15.50
C THR A 188 -0.68 -3.01 -15.85
N ALA A 189 -1.96 -2.68 -16.03
CA ALA A 189 -2.97 -3.65 -16.44
C ALA A 189 -2.66 -4.23 -17.82
N GLN A 190 -2.23 -3.40 -18.78
CA GLN A 190 -1.85 -3.86 -20.11
C GLN A 190 -0.64 -4.80 -20.04
N ALA A 191 0.39 -4.48 -19.26
CA ALA A 191 1.55 -5.35 -19.07
C ALA A 191 1.16 -6.72 -18.48
N ILE A 192 0.22 -6.74 -17.51
CA ILE A 192 -0.32 -7.99 -16.95
C ILE A 192 -1.07 -8.78 -18.02
N PHE A 193 -1.88 -8.14 -18.86
CA PHE A 193 -2.60 -8.83 -19.92
C PHE A 193 -1.67 -9.41 -20.99
N ASP A 194 -0.61 -8.69 -21.35
CA ASP A 194 0.40 -9.13 -22.30
C ASP A 194 1.16 -10.36 -21.74
N GLU A 195 1.54 -10.33 -20.48
CA GLU A 195 2.21 -11.44 -19.78
C GLU A 195 1.31 -12.69 -19.69
N LEU A 196 0.01 -12.49 -19.49
CA LEU A 196 -0.97 -13.57 -19.43
C LEU A 196 -1.40 -14.06 -20.83
N GLY A 197 -0.93 -13.45 -21.90
CA GLY A 197 -1.28 -13.80 -23.27
C GLY A 197 -2.75 -13.51 -23.61
N LEU A 198 -3.35 -12.51 -23.00
CA LEU A 198 -4.75 -12.13 -23.21
C LEU A 198 -4.87 -11.15 -24.36
N GLU A 199 -5.56 -11.54 -25.43
CA GLU A 199 -5.80 -10.68 -26.58
C GLU A 199 -6.82 -9.57 -26.28
N ALA A 200 -6.64 -8.42 -26.95
CA ALA A 200 -7.59 -7.33 -26.92
C ALA A 200 -8.96 -7.81 -27.42
N GLY A 201 -10.02 -7.57 -26.64
CA GLY A 201 -11.38 -7.96 -26.98
C GLY A 201 -11.79 -9.38 -26.59
N ALA A 202 -10.89 -10.15 -25.93
CA ALA A 202 -11.26 -11.45 -25.37
C ALA A 202 -12.42 -11.31 -24.35
N PRO A 203 -13.36 -12.26 -24.30
CA PRO A 203 -14.46 -12.21 -23.33
C PRO A 203 -13.95 -12.17 -21.89
N ARG A 204 -14.60 -11.40 -21.02
CA ARG A 204 -14.31 -11.33 -19.58
C ARG A 204 -14.16 -12.71 -18.94
N ARG A 205 -14.94 -13.68 -19.39
CA ARG A 205 -14.87 -15.06 -18.93
C ARG A 205 -13.50 -15.67 -19.22
N GLN A 206 -12.91 -15.41 -20.38
CA GLN A 206 -11.58 -15.91 -20.76
C GLN A 206 -10.49 -15.37 -19.82
N LEU A 207 -10.55 -14.08 -19.43
CA LEU A 207 -9.66 -13.52 -18.42
C LEU A 207 -9.78 -14.27 -17.08
N LEU A 208 -11.00 -14.40 -16.57
CA LEU A 208 -11.27 -15.02 -15.25
C LEU A 208 -10.97 -16.52 -15.21
N GLU A 209 -11.00 -17.19 -16.36
CA GLU A 209 -10.73 -18.62 -16.51
C GLU A 209 -9.29 -18.92 -16.94
N SER A 210 -8.48 -17.91 -17.28
CA SER A 210 -7.09 -18.12 -17.69
C SER A 210 -6.26 -18.68 -16.52
N ASP A 211 -5.40 -19.65 -16.82
CA ASP A 211 -4.53 -20.26 -15.81
C ASP A 211 -3.57 -19.22 -15.19
N GLY A 212 -3.09 -18.27 -15.99
CA GLY A 212 -2.25 -17.17 -15.53
C GLY A 212 -2.98 -16.26 -14.54
N PHE A 213 -4.24 -15.89 -14.82
CA PHE A 213 -5.02 -15.06 -13.92
C PHE A 213 -5.38 -15.81 -12.62
N ARG A 214 -5.69 -17.09 -12.72
CA ARG A 214 -5.88 -17.96 -11.55
C ARG A 214 -4.63 -18.11 -10.72
N ALA A 215 -3.45 -18.25 -11.35
CA ALA A 215 -2.16 -18.31 -10.67
C ALA A 215 -1.82 -16.99 -9.97
N LEU A 216 -2.12 -15.83 -10.61
CA LEU A 216 -1.95 -14.49 -10.02
C LEU A 216 -2.79 -14.30 -8.75
N LEU A 217 -3.99 -14.91 -8.72
CA LEU A 217 -4.93 -14.83 -7.61
C LEU A 217 -4.83 -16.01 -6.65
N ALA A 218 -4.01 -17.01 -6.94
CA ALA A 218 -3.79 -18.13 -6.03
C ALA A 218 -3.22 -17.63 -4.69
N GLU A 219 -3.62 -18.26 -3.60
CA GLU A 219 -3.09 -17.95 -2.26
C GLU A 219 -1.57 -18.21 -2.17
N GLU A 220 -1.05 -19.09 -3.01
CA GLU A 220 0.38 -19.31 -3.20
C GLU A 220 0.82 -18.65 -4.51
N PRO A 221 1.68 -17.62 -4.46
CA PRO A 221 2.30 -17.13 -5.67
C PRO A 221 3.05 -18.28 -6.36
N PRO A 222 3.03 -18.38 -7.71
CA PRO A 222 3.80 -19.37 -8.44
C PRO A 222 5.24 -19.33 -7.94
N ALA A 223 5.85 -20.52 -7.76
CA ALA A 223 7.26 -20.60 -7.43
C ALA A 223 8.01 -19.78 -8.50
N VAL A 224 8.66 -18.70 -8.09
CA VAL A 224 9.57 -17.99 -8.96
C VAL A 224 10.59 -19.02 -9.39
N ALA A 225 10.60 -19.38 -10.68
CA ALA A 225 11.62 -20.23 -11.23
C ALA A 225 12.96 -19.56 -10.90
N GLU A 226 13.79 -20.23 -10.11
CA GLU A 226 15.16 -19.79 -9.89
C GLU A 226 15.79 -19.67 -11.28
N ALA A 227 16.05 -18.43 -11.69
CA ALA A 227 16.85 -18.19 -12.87
C ALA A 227 18.24 -18.74 -12.58
N ALA A 228 18.60 -19.80 -13.31
CA ALA A 228 19.90 -20.42 -13.28
C ALA A 228 20.97 -19.45 -13.83
#